data_1397f02f3165ec65b604b8ca1d48c57c
#
_entry.id   1397f02f3165ec65b604b8ca1d48c57c
#
_cell.length_a   1.000
_cell.length_b   1.000
_cell.length_c   1.000
_cell.angle_alpha   90.00
_cell.angle_beta   90.00
_cell.angle_gamma   90.00
#
_symmetry.space_group_name_H-M   'P 1'
#
loop_
_entity.id
_entity.type
_entity.pdbx_description
1 polymer ?
#
loop_
_entity_poly.entity_id
_entity_poly.type
_entity_poly.pdbx_seq_one_letter_code
_entity_poly.pdbx_strand_id
1 'polypeptide(L)'
;TTSGNTLILTHENLYNHDISDKRLIDDKIIEVDWEGNILWSWRASDHFDELGFDEAAKNALFRNPGIHGEAGGDWMHINNFSTLGENKWYDAGDERFNPDNIIFDARNSNILGIIERSTGKIVWRVGPDFNENEATKKLGWIIGQHHLHMIPKGLPGEGDLLVFDNGGEGGYGIPNPASLTGVNNAHRDYSRVLQFNPVTLEITWQYTPLEAGNLLFTDASRFYSSYISSAQRLPNGNTLITEGSDGHLIEVTPEHEIVWEFVNPYFKSFGGNFKSNMIYRAYRVPYEWVPQLEKPLETSIEPLDIATFRVPGASAGAGTGTVTAVDGIDPTKEIGLTGTNGDDDSEDERLDFCVASINKSDIENQNK
;
A
#
# COMPACT_ATOMS: atom_id res chain seq x y z
N THR A 1 10.14 -9.92 -15.13
CA THR A 1 10.41 -11.36 -14.99
C THR A 1 11.86 -11.68 -15.26
N THR A 2 12.32 -12.87 -14.88
CA THR A 2 13.69 -13.38 -15.18
C THR A 2 13.97 -13.48 -16.68
N SER A 3 12.92 -13.65 -17.50
CA SER A 3 13.01 -13.65 -18.97
C SER A 3 13.12 -12.25 -19.59
N GLY A 4 13.02 -11.19 -18.80
CA GLY A 4 13.00 -9.80 -19.27
C GLY A 4 11.62 -9.30 -19.70
N ASN A 5 10.58 -10.13 -19.65
CA ASN A 5 9.21 -9.72 -19.95
C ASN A 5 8.63 -8.84 -18.84
N THR A 6 7.57 -8.09 -19.13
CA THR A 6 6.92 -7.20 -18.21
C THR A 6 5.62 -7.81 -17.68
N LEU A 7 5.46 -7.83 -16.34
CA LEU A 7 4.17 -8.11 -15.69
C LEU A 7 3.39 -6.81 -15.56
N ILE A 8 2.12 -6.82 -15.94
CA ILE A 8 1.24 -5.66 -15.90
C ILE A 8 -0.04 -6.04 -15.16
N LEU A 9 -0.39 -5.25 -14.15
CA LEU A 9 -1.71 -5.30 -13.55
C LEU A 9 -2.69 -4.52 -14.42
N THR A 10 -3.82 -5.13 -14.70
CA THR A 10 -4.95 -4.52 -15.39
C THR A 10 -6.24 -5.02 -14.76
N HIS A 11 -7.37 -4.45 -15.12
CA HIS A 11 -8.66 -4.90 -14.63
C HIS A 11 -9.70 -4.91 -15.76
N GLU A 12 -10.73 -5.71 -15.54
CA GLU A 12 -11.85 -5.87 -16.48
C GLU A 12 -13.19 -5.68 -15.74
N ASN A 13 -14.16 -5.11 -16.42
CA ASN A 13 -15.52 -5.13 -15.91
C ASN A 13 -16.16 -6.49 -16.19
N LEU A 14 -16.61 -7.16 -15.15
CA LEU A 14 -17.15 -8.51 -15.21
C LEU A 14 -18.49 -8.61 -14.48
N TYR A 15 -19.41 -9.44 -15.00
CA TYR A 15 -20.58 -9.92 -14.27
C TYR A 15 -20.43 -11.42 -14.04
N ASN A 16 -20.34 -11.81 -12.79
CA ASN A 16 -20.22 -13.22 -12.38
C ASN A 16 -21.16 -13.46 -11.18
N HIS A 17 -22.29 -14.12 -11.43
CA HIS A 17 -23.31 -14.38 -10.43
C HIS A 17 -22.88 -15.34 -9.32
N ASP A 18 -21.80 -16.09 -9.50
CA ASP A 18 -21.24 -16.93 -8.43
C ASP A 18 -20.52 -16.07 -7.38
N ILE A 19 -20.11 -14.85 -7.74
CA ILE A 19 -19.42 -13.91 -6.86
C ILE A 19 -20.35 -12.79 -6.43
N SER A 20 -21.05 -12.14 -7.37
CA SER A 20 -21.97 -11.02 -7.06
C SER A 20 -23.02 -10.82 -8.15
N ASP A 21 -24.21 -10.34 -7.72
CA ASP A 21 -25.24 -9.84 -8.64
C ASP A 21 -24.87 -8.48 -9.27
N LYS A 22 -23.82 -7.84 -8.77
CA LYS A 22 -23.37 -6.54 -9.26
C LYS A 22 -22.16 -6.69 -10.16
N ARG A 23 -21.86 -5.63 -10.91
CA ARG A 23 -20.63 -5.55 -11.68
C ARG A 23 -19.40 -5.66 -10.76
N LEU A 24 -18.42 -6.44 -11.20
CA LEU A 24 -17.09 -6.51 -10.60
C LEU A 24 -16.11 -5.72 -11.45
N ILE A 25 -15.19 -5.04 -10.79
CA ILE A 25 -13.91 -4.64 -11.35
C ILE A 25 -12.97 -5.77 -10.96
N ASP A 26 -12.60 -6.60 -11.91
CA ASP A 26 -11.86 -7.84 -11.68
C ASP A 26 -10.40 -7.67 -12.05
N ASP A 27 -9.53 -7.91 -11.10
CA ASP A 27 -8.07 -7.77 -11.28
C ASP A 27 -7.52 -8.86 -12.17
N LYS A 28 -6.63 -8.46 -13.09
CA LYS A 28 -5.96 -9.34 -14.02
C LYS A 28 -4.49 -9.01 -14.13
N ILE A 29 -3.64 -9.99 -13.95
CA ILE A 29 -2.20 -9.88 -14.16
C ILE A 29 -1.89 -10.48 -15.55
N ILE A 30 -1.18 -9.74 -16.40
CA ILE A 30 -0.71 -10.22 -17.68
C ILE A 30 0.81 -10.13 -17.74
N GLU A 31 1.42 -11.02 -18.51
CA GLU A 31 2.82 -10.91 -18.90
C GLU A 31 2.90 -10.63 -20.38
N VAL A 32 3.68 -9.62 -20.72
CA VAL A 32 3.91 -9.21 -22.12
C VAL A 32 5.39 -9.25 -22.46
N ASP A 33 5.69 -9.69 -23.69
CA ASP A 33 7.05 -9.60 -24.24
C ASP A 33 7.36 -8.19 -24.76
N TRP A 34 8.56 -8.03 -25.32
CA TRP A 34 9.01 -6.74 -25.89
C TRP A 34 8.26 -6.33 -27.16
N GLU A 35 7.63 -7.26 -27.85
CA GLU A 35 6.80 -7.05 -29.02
C GLU A 35 5.34 -6.72 -28.67
N GLY A 36 4.98 -6.83 -27.37
CA GLY A 36 3.63 -6.56 -26.86
C GLY A 36 2.69 -7.76 -26.91
N ASN A 37 3.18 -8.97 -27.17
CA ASN A 37 2.36 -10.17 -27.12
C ASN A 37 2.11 -10.60 -25.68
N ILE A 38 0.86 -10.96 -25.36
CA ILE A 38 0.50 -11.53 -24.05
C ILE A 38 0.92 -13.01 -24.05
N LEU A 39 1.86 -13.35 -23.17
CA LEU A 39 2.39 -14.71 -23.03
C LEU A 39 1.71 -15.49 -21.91
N TRP A 40 1.20 -14.80 -20.91
CA TRP A 40 0.53 -15.40 -19.77
C TRP A 40 -0.48 -14.41 -19.18
N SER A 41 -1.53 -14.94 -18.59
CA SER A 41 -2.50 -14.12 -17.85
C SER A 41 -3.13 -14.91 -16.71
N TRP A 42 -3.48 -14.20 -15.67
CA TRP A 42 -4.20 -14.68 -14.49
C TRP A 42 -5.29 -13.68 -14.13
N ARG A 43 -6.45 -14.17 -13.73
CA ARG A 43 -7.59 -13.32 -13.34
C ARG A 43 -8.18 -13.79 -12.03
N ALA A 44 -8.42 -12.84 -11.11
CA ALA A 44 -8.82 -13.15 -9.72
C ALA A 44 -10.12 -13.96 -9.65
N SER A 45 -11.14 -13.62 -10.45
CA SER A 45 -12.43 -14.29 -10.42
C SER A 45 -12.39 -15.77 -10.88
N ASP A 46 -11.41 -16.16 -11.69
CA ASP A 46 -11.24 -17.55 -12.11
C ASP A 46 -10.76 -18.45 -10.96
N HIS A 47 -10.27 -17.83 -9.85
CA HIS A 47 -9.71 -18.50 -8.67
C HIS A 47 -10.50 -18.22 -7.38
N PHE A 48 -11.77 -17.81 -7.51
CA PHE A 48 -12.61 -17.39 -6.38
C PHE A 48 -12.64 -18.41 -5.24
N ASP A 49 -12.74 -19.69 -5.53
CA ASP A 49 -12.77 -20.76 -4.54
C ASP A 49 -11.43 -20.96 -3.81
N GLU A 50 -10.31 -20.55 -4.44
CA GLU A 50 -8.97 -20.66 -3.87
C GLU A 50 -8.66 -19.49 -2.93
N LEU A 51 -9.40 -18.37 -3.03
CA LEU A 51 -9.19 -17.16 -2.24
C LEU A 51 -9.60 -17.29 -0.77
N GLY A 52 -10.33 -18.35 -0.41
CA GLY A 52 -10.58 -18.70 0.99
C GLY A 52 -11.63 -17.85 1.71
N PHE A 53 -12.54 -17.22 0.99
CA PHE A 53 -13.66 -16.50 1.59
C PHE A 53 -14.60 -17.49 2.31
N ASP A 54 -14.95 -17.16 3.56
CA ASP A 54 -16.00 -17.86 4.28
C ASP A 54 -17.40 -17.44 3.76
N GLU A 55 -18.44 -18.10 4.27
CA GLU A 55 -19.83 -17.84 3.84
C GLU A 55 -20.29 -16.41 4.18
N ALA A 56 -19.78 -15.82 5.27
CA ALA A 56 -20.12 -14.44 5.63
C ALA A 56 -19.50 -13.44 4.65
N ALA A 57 -18.23 -13.67 4.29
CA ALA A 57 -17.51 -12.87 3.29
C ALA A 57 -18.14 -13.03 1.90
N LYS A 58 -18.45 -14.26 1.44
CA LYS A 58 -19.15 -14.51 0.18
C LYS A 58 -20.50 -13.79 0.13
N ASN A 59 -21.28 -13.86 1.19
CA ASN A 59 -22.57 -13.15 1.29
C ASN A 59 -22.42 -11.62 1.28
N ALA A 60 -21.33 -11.09 1.86
CA ALA A 60 -21.04 -9.65 1.82
C ALA A 60 -20.66 -9.23 0.41
N LEU A 61 -19.76 -9.94 -0.26
CA LEU A 61 -19.36 -9.75 -1.64
C LEU A 61 -20.53 -9.81 -2.60
N PHE A 62 -21.41 -10.81 -2.45
CA PHE A 62 -22.56 -10.99 -3.30
C PHE A 62 -23.47 -9.76 -3.32
N ARG A 63 -23.72 -9.19 -2.12
CA ARG A 63 -24.55 -7.99 -1.98
C ARG A 63 -23.82 -6.71 -2.36
N ASN A 64 -22.53 -6.65 -2.08
CA ASN A 64 -21.75 -5.43 -2.21
C ASN A 64 -20.25 -5.73 -2.42
N PRO A 65 -19.85 -5.95 -3.69
CA PRO A 65 -18.47 -6.24 -4.04
C PRO A 65 -17.63 -4.94 -4.05
N GLY A 66 -17.26 -4.48 -2.89
CA GLY A 66 -16.47 -3.27 -2.69
C GLY A 66 -16.64 -2.78 -1.26
N ILE A 67 -15.55 -2.49 -0.59
CA ILE A 67 -15.59 -2.14 0.84
C ILE A 67 -16.28 -0.80 1.13
N HIS A 68 -16.39 0.07 0.13
CA HIS A 68 -16.99 1.39 0.26
C HIS A 68 -18.44 1.46 -0.29
N GLY A 69 -19.08 0.33 -0.53
CA GLY A 69 -20.49 0.26 -0.94
C GLY A 69 -20.81 0.79 -2.33
N GLU A 70 -20.17 1.83 -2.78
CA GLU A 70 -20.38 2.50 -4.07
C GLU A 70 -19.19 2.37 -5.03
N ALA A 71 -18.13 1.72 -4.63
CA ALA A 71 -16.85 1.65 -5.36
C ALA A 71 -16.88 0.80 -6.64
N GLY A 72 -18.05 0.68 -7.27
CA GLY A 72 -18.16 0.10 -8.59
C GLY A 72 -17.78 -1.37 -8.72
N GLY A 73 -17.61 -2.10 -7.61
CA GLY A 73 -17.30 -3.53 -7.63
C GLY A 73 -15.83 -3.89 -7.55
N ASP A 74 -14.99 -3.01 -7.07
CA ASP A 74 -13.57 -3.25 -6.81
C ASP A 74 -13.39 -4.16 -5.59
N TRP A 75 -13.45 -5.46 -5.82
CA TRP A 75 -13.58 -6.46 -4.76
C TRP A 75 -12.26 -7.00 -4.23
N MET A 76 -11.25 -7.07 -5.05
CA MET A 76 -9.91 -7.53 -4.67
C MET A 76 -8.97 -6.35 -4.40
N HIS A 77 -8.84 -5.46 -5.36
CA HIS A 77 -7.90 -4.35 -5.37
C HIS A 77 -6.47 -4.81 -5.16
N ILE A 78 -5.96 -5.62 -6.08
CA ILE A 78 -4.54 -5.99 -6.08
C ILE A 78 -3.73 -4.71 -6.32
N ASN A 79 -2.88 -4.35 -5.37
CA ASN A 79 -2.10 -3.12 -5.45
C ASN A 79 -0.59 -3.36 -5.52
N ASN A 80 -0.16 -4.60 -5.28
CA ASN A 80 1.23 -5.01 -5.46
C ASN A 80 1.31 -6.45 -5.92
N PHE A 81 2.25 -6.71 -6.81
CA PHE A 81 2.64 -8.05 -7.24
C PHE A 81 4.07 -8.00 -7.81
N SER A 82 4.78 -9.09 -7.67
CA SER A 82 6.12 -9.29 -8.22
C SER A 82 6.44 -10.77 -8.35
N THR A 83 7.49 -11.12 -9.07
CA THR A 83 8.09 -12.47 -8.95
C THR A 83 8.78 -12.58 -7.59
N LEU A 84 8.81 -13.80 -7.03
CA LEU A 84 9.48 -14.05 -5.75
C LEU A 84 10.99 -13.84 -5.80
N GLY A 85 11.62 -14.19 -6.93
CA GLY A 85 13.07 -14.19 -7.06
C GLY A 85 13.75 -15.34 -6.29
N GLU A 86 15.07 -15.43 -6.44
CA GLU A 86 15.87 -16.43 -5.74
C GLU A 86 15.71 -16.32 -4.23
N ASN A 87 15.48 -17.45 -3.55
CA ASN A 87 15.24 -17.47 -2.12
C ASN A 87 15.59 -18.81 -1.48
N LYS A 88 15.86 -18.75 -0.17
CA LYS A 88 16.26 -19.90 0.66
C LYS A 88 15.22 -21.03 0.74
N TRP A 89 13.94 -20.71 0.55
CA TRP A 89 12.86 -21.70 0.70
C TRP A 89 12.80 -22.63 -0.52
N TYR A 90 12.91 -22.07 -1.71
CA TYR A 90 13.03 -22.85 -2.92
C TYR A 90 14.33 -23.66 -2.95
N ASP A 91 15.44 -23.05 -2.53
CA ASP A 91 16.73 -23.75 -2.38
C ASP A 91 16.62 -24.94 -1.41
N ALA A 92 15.72 -24.89 -0.43
CA ALA A 92 15.41 -25.97 0.51
C ALA A 92 14.37 -27.00 -0.02
N GLY A 93 13.85 -26.81 -1.24
CA GLY A 93 12.91 -27.73 -1.90
C GLY A 93 11.44 -27.41 -1.69
N ASP A 94 11.09 -26.22 -1.22
CA ASP A 94 9.68 -25.79 -1.12
C ASP A 94 9.23 -25.11 -2.41
N GLU A 95 8.55 -25.86 -3.27
CA GLU A 95 8.09 -25.43 -4.59
C GLU A 95 7.09 -24.27 -4.56
N ARG A 96 6.42 -24.03 -3.44
CA ARG A 96 5.54 -22.85 -3.29
C ARG A 96 6.28 -21.56 -3.53
N PHE A 97 7.57 -21.53 -3.21
CA PHE A 97 8.44 -20.35 -3.30
C PHE A 97 9.32 -20.37 -4.55
N ASN A 98 8.91 -21.07 -5.61
CA ASN A 98 9.62 -21.02 -6.88
C ASN A 98 9.89 -19.56 -7.30
N PRO A 99 11.11 -19.19 -7.72
CA PRO A 99 11.49 -17.82 -8.06
C PRO A 99 10.59 -17.13 -9.10
N ASP A 100 10.00 -17.89 -10.01
CA ASP A 100 9.12 -17.38 -11.06
C ASP A 100 7.66 -17.24 -10.63
N ASN A 101 7.28 -17.79 -9.45
CA ASN A 101 5.94 -17.61 -8.89
C ASN A 101 5.69 -16.15 -8.57
N ILE A 102 4.43 -15.76 -8.60
CA ILE A 102 4.01 -14.37 -8.42
C ILE A 102 3.42 -14.20 -7.02
N ILE A 103 4.06 -13.37 -6.21
CA ILE A 103 3.51 -12.91 -4.94
C ILE A 103 2.66 -11.67 -5.18
N PHE A 104 1.51 -11.61 -4.51
CA PHE A 104 0.59 -10.46 -4.61
C PHE A 104 -0.06 -10.13 -3.26
N ASP A 105 -0.54 -8.92 -3.13
CA ASP A 105 -1.48 -8.56 -2.08
C ASP A 105 -2.75 -7.92 -2.64
N ALA A 106 -3.89 -8.19 -2.02
CA ALA A 106 -5.19 -7.68 -2.40
C ALA A 106 -5.79 -6.91 -1.22
N ARG A 107 -5.80 -5.58 -1.35
CA ARG A 107 -6.15 -4.62 -0.30
C ARG A 107 -7.57 -4.81 0.22
N ASN A 108 -8.55 -4.85 -0.68
CA ASN A 108 -9.95 -4.84 -0.28
C ASN A 108 -10.40 -6.16 0.35
N SER A 109 -9.72 -7.25 0.04
CA SER A 109 -10.02 -8.58 0.56
C SER A 109 -9.09 -9.05 1.69
N ASN A 110 -8.08 -8.27 2.06
CA ASN A 110 -7.07 -8.63 3.07
C ASN A 110 -6.36 -9.96 2.76
N ILE A 111 -6.04 -10.20 1.50
CA ILE A 111 -5.40 -11.43 1.05
C ILE A 111 -3.94 -11.14 0.67
N LEU A 112 -3.05 -11.99 1.15
CA LEU A 112 -1.67 -12.14 0.70
C LEU A 112 -1.56 -13.50 0.04
N GLY A 113 -1.05 -13.55 -1.19
CA GLY A 113 -1.03 -14.81 -1.95
C GLY A 113 0.21 -15.02 -2.80
N ILE A 114 0.46 -16.28 -3.14
CA ILE A 114 1.46 -16.67 -4.13
C ILE A 114 0.76 -17.52 -5.19
N ILE A 115 0.87 -17.09 -6.44
CA ILE A 115 0.37 -17.79 -7.62
C ILE A 115 1.50 -18.64 -8.18
N GLU A 116 1.28 -19.93 -8.30
CA GLU A 116 2.15 -20.80 -9.07
C GLU A 116 2.01 -20.47 -10.56
N ARG A 117 3.06 -19.92 -11.13
CA ARG A 117 3.00 -19.40 -12.49
C ARG A 117 2.64 -20.46 -13.55
N SER A 118 3.10 -21.70 -13.36
CA SER A 118 2.89 -22.79 -14.32
C SER A 118 1.43 -23.25 -14.42
N THR A 119 0.68 -23.18 -13.31
CA THR A 119 -0.70 -23.66 -13.21
C THR A 119 -1.74 -22.57 -13.02
N GLY A 120 -1.32 -21.39 -12.59
CA GLY A 120 -2.20 -20.29 -12.17
C GLY A 120 -2.81 -20.49 -10.77
N LYS A 121 -2.54 -21.60 -10.08
CA LYS A 121 -3.12 -21.88 -8.77
C LYS A 121 -2.50 -21.02 -7.66
N ILE A 122 -3.30 -20.70 -6.66
CA ILE A 122 -2.81 -20.08 -5.43
C ILE A 122 -2.22 -21.16 -4.54
N VAL A 123 -0.88 -21.18 -4.42
CA VAL A 123 -0.15 -22.24 -3.69
C VAL A 123 0.23 -21.84 -2.26
N TRP A 124 0.08 -20.59 -1.92
CA TRP A 124 0.25 -20.07 -0.57
C TRP A 124 -0.68 -18.87 -0.37
N ARG A 125 -1.32 -18.78 0.80
CA ARG A 125 -2.26 -17.73 1.13
C ARG A 125 -2.28 -17.44 2.64
N VAL A 126 -2.41 -16.16 2.99
CA VAL A 126 -2.76 -15.66 4.33
C VAL A 126 -3.92 -14.69 4.18
N GLY A 127 -4.91 -14.77 5.07
CA GLY A 127 -6.19 -14.09 4.91
C GLY A 127 -7.12 -14.83 3.93
N PRO A 128 -8.34 -14.36 3.70
CA PRO A 128 -8.99 -13.18 4.30
C PRO A 128 -9.38 -13.36 5.76
N ASP A 129 -9.51 -14.59 6.25
CA ASP A 129 -9.81 -14.88 7.66
C ASP A 129 -8.53 -15.15 8.46
N PHE A 130 -8.15 -14.21 9.29
CA PHE A 130 -6.98 -14.34 10.18
C PHE A 130 -7.29 -15.13 11.46
N ASN A 131 -8.52 -15.62 11.64
CA ASN A 131 -8.88 -16.54 12.71
C ASN A 131 -8.87 -18.02 12.27
N GLU A 132 -8.47 -18.29 11.03
CA GLU A 132 -8.51 -19.63 10.43
C GLU A 132 -7.68 -20.67 11.24
N ASN A 133 -6.54 -20.25 11.79
CA ASN A 133 -5.67 -21.11 12.59
C ASN A 133 -4.85 -20.30 13.60
N GLU A 134 -4.13 -20.99 14.49
CA GLU A 134 -3.36 -20.34 15.56
C GLU A 134 -2.17 -19.50 15.04
N ALA A 135 -1.58 -19.86 13.91
CA ALA A 135 -0.47 -19.10 13.35
C ALA A 135 -0.96 -17.77 12.77
N THR A 136 -2.08 -17.77 12.02
CA THR A 136 -2.70 -16.56 11.49
C THR A 136 -3.26 -15.67 12.60
N LYS A 137 -3.85 -16.26 13.66
CA LYS A 137 -4.28 -15.49 14.85
C LYS A 137 -3.11 -14.79 15.53
N LYS A 138 -1.97 -15.46 15.65
CA LYS A 138 -0.77 -14.90 16.28
C LYS A 138 -0.13 -13.79 15.41
N LEU A 139 -0.14 -13.96 14.10
CA LEU A 139 0.28 -12.93 13.15
C LEU A 139 -0.60 -11.66 13.28
N GLY A 140 -1.88 -11.87 13.57
CA GLY A 140 -2.88 -10.83 13.70
C GLY A 140 -3.36 -10.29 12.36
N TRP A 141 -4.48 -9.59 12.38
CA TRP A 141 -5.11 -9.05 11.19
C TRP A 141 -4.17 -8.10 10.44
N ILE A 142 -3.91 -8.42 9.17
CA ILE A 142 -3.30 -7.53 8.18
C ILE A 142 -4.45 -6.91 7.39
N ILE A 143 -4.57 -5.59 7.39
CA ILE A 143 -5.78 -4.89 6.95
C ILE A 143 -5.44 -3.84 5.92
N GLY A 144 -6.01 -3.94 4.72
CA GLY A 144 -5.89 -2.95 3.68
C GLY A 144 -4.43 -2.73 3.22
N GLN A 145 -3.63 -3.77 3.26
CA GLN A 145 -2.18 -3.76 3.12
C GLN A 145 -1.69 -3.35 1.74
N HIS A 146 -0.40 -2.98 1.68
CA HIS A 146 0.31 -2.62 0.46
C HIS A 146 1.73 -3.18 0.49
N HIS A 147 2.29 -3.37 -0.70
CA HIS A 147 3.70 -3.67 -0.94
C HIS A 147 4.19 -4.95 -0.28
N LEU A 148 3.39 -6.02 -0.35
CA LEU A 148 3.87 -7.35 0.04
C LEU A 148 4.97 -7.80 -0.92
N HIS A 149 6.12 -8.19 -0.40
CA HIS A 149 7.19 -8.82 -1.18
C HIS A 149 8.06 -9.70 -0.31
N MET A 150 8.81 -10.60 -0.92
CA MET A 150 9.86 -11.35 -0.25
C MET A 150 11.12 -10.52 -0.18
N ILE A 151 11.74 -10.45 0.98
CA ILE A 151 13.04 -9.79 1.14
C ILE A 151 14.08 -10.53 0.28
N PRO A 152 14.71 -9.82 -0.68
CA PRO A 152 15.64 -10.45 -1.62
C PRO A 152 16.82 -11.15 -0.96
N LYS A 153 17.31 -12.19 -1.62
CA LYS A 153 18.52 -12.92 -1.24
C LYS A 153 19.71 -11.95 -1.09
N GLY A 154 20.50 -12.14 -0.04
CA GLY A 154 21.64 -11.29 0.30
C GLY A 154 21.30 -10.08 1.17
N LEU A 155 20.05 -9.79 1.44
CA LEU A 155 19.65 -8.74 2.37
C LEU A 155 19.35 -9.30 3.77
N PRO A 156 19.55 -8.53 4.83
CA PRO A 156 19.14 -8.93 6.18
C PRO A 156 17.67 -9.28 6.25
N GLY A 157 17.35 -10.49 6.72
CA GLY A 157 15.99 -11.03 6.72
C GLY A 157 15.58 -11.71 5.40
N GLU A 158 16.53 -12.03 4.51
CA GLU A 158 16.25 -12.70 3.24
C GLU A 158 15.28 -13.87 3.37
N GLY A 159 14.33 -13.94 2.44
CA GLY A 159 13.30 -14.98 2.38
C GLY A 159 12.11 -14.77 3.32
N ASP A 160 12.16 -13.83 4.25
CA ASP A 160 10.97 -13.41 4.98
C ASP A 160 10.11 -12.50 4.09
N LEU A 161 8.82 -12.42 4.39
CA LEU A 161 7.92 -11.48 3.74
C LEU A 161 7.90 -10.15 4.49
N LEU A 162 7.91 -9.06 3.73
CA LEU A 162 7.79 -7.70 4.25
C LEU A 162 6.53 -7.05 3.66
N VAL A 163 5.71 -6.42 4.51
CA VAL A 163 4.45 -5.79 4.11
C VAL A 163 4.17 -4.53 4.93
N PHE A 164 3.60 -3.52 4.30
CA PHE A 164 3.00 -2.39 5.00
C PHE A 164 1.53 -2.70 5.27
N ASP A 165 1.20 -2.98 6.53
CA ASP A 165 -0.14 -3.24 7.02
C ASP A 165 -0.80 -1.92 7.43
N ASN A 166 -1.58 -1.36 6.52
CA ASN A 166 -2.14 -0.02 6.69
C ASN A 166 -3.06 0.12 7.91
N GLY A 167 -3.80 -0.94 8.25
CA GLY A 167 -4.85 -0.83 9.26
C GLY A 167 -6.10 -0.12 8.76
N GLY A 168 -6.07 0.38 7.51
CA GLY A 168 -7.22 0.98 6.86
C GLY A 168 -8.34 -0.01 6.62
N GLU A 169 -9.38 0.42 5.90
CA GLU A 169 -10.51 -0.46 5.62
C GLU A 169 -10.13 -1.59 4.65
N GLY A 170 -10.56 -2.80 4.97
CA GLY A 170 -10.39 -3.98 4.13
C GLY A 170 -11.11 -5.19 4.68
N GLY A 171 -11.31 -6.21 3.83
CA GLY A 171 -11.94 -7.47 4.17
C GLY A 171 -13.46 -7.45 4.14
N TYR A 172 -14.02 -8.65 4.08
CA TYR A 172 -15.46 -8.90 4.01
C TYR A 172 -15.88 -9.81 5.16
N GLY A 173 -17.16 -9.70 5.59
CA GLY A 173 -17.72 -10.61 6.58
C GLY A 173 -17.41 -10.27 8.04
N ILE A 174 -16.53 -9.32 8.31
CA ILE A 174 -16.14 -8.94 9.68
C ILE A 174 -17.01 -7.80 10.17
N PRO A 175 -17.65 -7.91 11.34
CA PRO A 175 -18.41 -6.83 11.92
C PRO A 175 -17.54 -5.60 12.18
N ASN A 176 -17.91 -4.46 11.60
CA ASN A 176 -17.33 -3.17 11.89
C ASN A 176 -18.43 -2.19 12.35
N PRO A 177 -18.60 -1.97 13.66
CA PRO A 177 -19.62 -1.07 14.16
C PRO A 177 -19.47 0.39 13.69
N ALA A 178 -18.27 0.77 13.27
CA ALA A 178 -17.99 2.11 12.74
C ALA A 178 -18.34 2.25 11.24
N SER A 179 -18.70 1.15 10.55
CA SER A 179 -19.05 1.22 9.13
C SER A 179 -20.38 1.95 8.93
N LEU A 180 -20.34 3.06 8.20
CA LEU A 180 -21.53 3.85 7.86
C LEU A 180 -22.47 3.15 6.88
N THR A 181 -21.96 2.19 6.12
CA THR A 181 -22.71 1.47 5.07
C THR A 181 -23.27 0.13 5.55
N GLY A 182 -22.92 -0.29 6.77
CA GLY A 182 -23.25 -1.62 7.27
C GLY A 182 -22.46 -2.74 6.61
N VAL A 183 -21.45 -2.41 5.79
CA VAL A 183 -20.52 -3.38 5.24
C VAL A 183 -19.59 -3.84 6.36
N ASN A 184 -19.51 -5.15 6.54
CA ASN A 184 -18.58 -5.73 7.51
C ASN A 184 -17.17 -5.72 6.91
N ASN A 185 -16.30 -4.89 7.46
CA ASN A 185 -14.90 -4.80 7.11
C ASN A 185 -14.05 -4.65 8.37
N ALA A 186 -12.79 -5.03 8.28
CA ALA A 186 -11.84 -4.78 9.33
C ALA A 186 -11.30 -3.35 9.22
N HIS A 187 -11.00 -2.75 10.38
CA HIS A 187 -10.39 -1.42 10.48
C HIS A 187 -9.55 -1.32 11.74
N ARG A 188 -8.45 -0.63 11.65
CA ARG A 188 -7.58 -0.25 12.76
C ARG A 188 -7.04 1.15 12.47
N ASP A 189 -6.93 2.00 13.48
CA ASP A 189 -6.53 3.41 13.38
C ASP A 189 -5.02 3.63 13.53
N TYR A 190 -4.21 2.62 13.21
CA TYR A 190 -2.76 2.70 13.12
C TYR A 190 -2.21 1.68 12.11
N SER A 191 -1.04 1.96 11.59
CA SER A 191 -0.33 1.10 10.66
C SER A 191 0.73 0.25 11.35
N ARG A 192 1.18 -0.80 10.66
CA ARG A 192 2.33 -1.62 11.04
C ARG A 192 3.16 -1.92 9.80
N VAL A 193 4.48 -1.98 9.95
CA VAL A 193 5.34 -2.68 9.00
C VAL A 193 5.68 -4.02 9.61
N LEU A 194 5.40 -5.09 8.88
CA LEU A 194 5.60 -6.45 9.37
C LEU A 194 6.61 -7.18 8.49
N GLN A 195 7.59 -7.79 9.14
CA GLN A 195 8.43 -8.83 8.56
C GLN A 195 8.08 -10.15 9.23
N PHE A 196 7.79 -11.18 8.48
CA PHE A 196 7.43 -12.47 9.02
C PHE A 196 7.90 -13.63 8.13
N ASN A 197 8.11 -14.77 8.77
CA ASN A 197 8.50 -16.01 8.10
C ASN A 197 7.29 -16.56 7.31
N PRO A 198 7.39 -16.82 6.00
CA PRO A 198 6.25 -17.27 5.19
C PRO A 198 5.79 -18.70 5.48
N VAL A 199 6.63 -19.50 6.17
CA VAL A 199 6.30 -20.90 6.49
C VAL A 199 5.66 -21.03 7.87
N THR A 200 6.20 -20.33 8.88
CA THR A 200 5.71 -20.40 10.27
C THR A 200 4.72 -19.29 10.60
N LEU A 201 4.67 -18.23 9.83
CA LEU A 201 3.95 -16.97 10.06
C LEU A 201 4.41 -16.23 11.34
N GLU A 202 5.55 -16.57 11.89
CA GLU A 202 6.14 -15.86 13.02
C GLU A 202 6.66 -14.50 12.59
N ILE A 203 6.29 -13.45 13.32
CA ILE A 203 6.83 -12.09 13.13
C ILE A 203 8.29 -12.10 13.58
N THR A 204 9.19 -11.77 12.65
CA THR A 204 10.62 -11.72 12.88
C THR A 204 11.11 -10.30 13.14
N TRP A 205 10.37 -9.30 12.66
CA TRP A 205 10.58 -7.89 12.94
C TRP A 205 9.28 -7.12 12.65
N GLN A 206 9.07 -6.02 13.36
CA GLN A 206 7.95 -5.12 13.09
C GLN A 206 8.31 -3.67 13.44
N TYR A 207 7.57 -2.73 12.86
CA TYR A 207 7.56 -1.33 13.26
C TYR A 207 6.10 -0.90 13.41
N THR A 208 5.72 -0.52 14.61
CA THR A 208 4.37 -0.12 15.00
C THR A 208 4.43 1.21 15.76
N PRO A 209 3.31 1.82 16.13
CA PRO A 209 3.35 2.98 17.03
C PRO A 209 4.15 2.76 18.31
N LEU A 210 4.19 1.52 18.85
CA LEU A 210 4.97 1.23 20.06
C LEU A 210 6.47 1.36 19.82
N GLU A 211 6.98 0.77 18.73
CA GLU A 211 8.38 0.87 18.35
C GLU A 211 8.74 2.32 17.98
N ALA A 212 7.78 3.08 17.45
CA ALA A 212 7.92 4.53 17.22
C ALA A 212 7.86 5.36 18.51
N GLY A 213 7.74 4.74 19.69
CA GLY A 213 7.68 5.43 20.98
C GLY A 213 6.32 6.03 21.35
N ASN A 214 5.25 5.64 20.62
CA ASN A 214 3.89 6.16 20.84
C ASN A 214 3.06 5.18 21.67
N LEU A 215 2.17 5.70 22.51
CA LEU A 215 1.24 4.90 23.28
C LEU A 215 0.02 4.53 22.44
N LEU A 216 -0.29 3.23 22.33
CA LEU A 216 -1.39 2.75 21.48
C LEU A 216 -2.77 3.34 21.83
N PHE A 217 -3.03 3.63 23.09
CA PHE A 217 -4.35 4.12 23.51
C PHE A 217 -4.51 5.66 23.40
N THR A 218 -3.44 6.41 23.15
CA THR A 218 -3.48 7.88 23.01
C THR A 218 -2.90 8.39 21.71
N ASP A 219 -1.87 7.72 21.19
CA ASP A 219 -1.02 8.24 20.13
C ASP A 219 -0.85 7.26 18.96
N ALA A 220 -1.67 6.21 18.88
CA ALA A 220 -1.54 5.18 17.85
C ALA A 220 -1.60 5.75 16.42
N SER A 221 -2.44 6.76 16.20
CA SER A 221 -2.61 7.42 14.92
C SER A 221 -1.40 8.24 14.45
N ARG A 222 -0.36 8.38 15.26
CA ARG A 222 0.88 9.07 14.86
C ARG A 222 1.73 8.24 13.89
N PHE A 223 1.48 6.95 13.77
CA PHE A 223 1.99 6.12 12.69
C PHE A 223 0.81 5.46 11.99
N TYR A 224 0.21 6.20 11.05
CA TYR A 224 -0.98 5.75 10.37
C TYR A 224 -1.07 6.28 8.94
N SER A 225 -1.07 5.36 8.00
CA SER A 225 -1.41 5.61 6.60
C SER A 225 -2.47 4.61 6.17
N SER A 226 -3.72 5.04 6.06
CA SER A 226 -4.87 4.17 5.83
C SER A 226 -4.88 3.49 4.45
N TYR A 227 -4.07 3.97 3.51
CA TYR A 227 -3.96 3.48 2.15
C TYR A 227 -2.56 3.77 1.58
N ILE A 228 -2.23 3.23 0.41
CA ILE A 228 -0.91 3.34 -0.22
C ILE A 228 0.23 2.90 0.73
N SER A 229 1.44 3.41 0.61
CA SER A 229 2.57 3.10 1.49
C SER A 229 3.41 1.91 1.05
N SER A 230 4.59 1.80 1.66
CA SER A 230 5.52 0.71 1.36
C SER A 230 6.58 0.57 2.44
N ALA A 231 7.29 -0.55 2.42
CA ALA A 231 8.52 -0.74 3.17
C ALA A 231 9.56 -1.43 2.28
N GLN A 232 10.84 -1.11 2.48
CA GLN A 232 11.95 -1.71 1.75
C GLN A 232 13.08 -2.04 2.71
N ARG A 233 13.55 -3.29 2.73
CA ARG A 233 14.75 -3.67 3.46
C ARG A 233 15.99 -3.18 2.69
N LEU A 234 16.88 -2.50 3.38
CA LEU A 234 18.11 -1.94 2.83
C LEU A 234 19.33 -2.85 3.11
N PRO A 235 20.40 -2.73 2.31
CA PRO A 235 21.62 -3.56 2.48
C PRO A 235 22.29 -3.40 3.85
N ASN A 236 22.16 -2.24 4.50
CA ASN A 236 22.69 -1.97 5.84
C ASN A 236 21.84 -2.57 6.97
N GLY A 237 20.73 -3.23 6.66
CA GLY A 237 19.78 -3.80 7.61
C GLY A 237 18.65 -2.87 8.01
N ASN A 238 18.73 -1.59 7.70
CA ASN A 238 17.67 -0.64 7.95
C ASN A 238 16.44 -0.92 7.07
N THR A 239 15.32 -0.34 7.43
CA THR A 239 14.09 -0.38 6.63
C THR A 239 13.68 1.03 6.25
N LEU A 240 13.58 1.29 4.95
CA LEU A 240 12.93 2.50 4.43
C LEU A 240 11.42 2.27 4.49
N ILE A 241 10.71 3.13 5.18
CA ILE A 241 9.25 3.10 5.33
C ILE A 241 8.66 4.33 4.67
N THR A 242 7.68 4.13 3.82
CA THR A 242 6.87 5.21 3.22
C THR A 242 5.52 5.23 3.92
N GLU A 243 5.28 6.21 4.77
CA GLU A 243 3.96 6.55 5.31
C GLU A 243 3.26 7.46 4.31
N GLY A 244 2.60 6.81 3.35
CA GLY A 244 2.29 7.43 2.06
C GLY A 244 1.21 8.51 2.12
N SER A 245 0.17 8.37 2.96
CA SER A 245 -0.94 9.33 3.06
C SER A 245 -0.48 10.73 3.44
N ASP A 246 0.57 10.82 4.25
CA ASP A 246 1.12 12.07 4.76
C ASP A 246 2.40 12.51 4.02
N GLY A 247 2.78 11.75 2.97
CA GLY A 247 3.98 12.04 2.21
C GLY A 247 5.27 11.95 3.04
N HIS A 248 5.26 11.10 4.07
CA HIS A 248 6.31 10.96 5.06
C HIS A 248 7.14 9.69 4.81
N LEU A 249 8.44 9.84 4.76
CA LEU A 249 9.38 8.73 4.62
C LEU A 249 10.33 8.73 5.80
N ILE A 250 10.56 7.53 6.35
CA ILE A 250 11.56 7.33 7.41
C ILE A 250 12.45 6.14 7.07
N GLU A 251 13.71 6.22 7.48
CA GLU A 251 14.61 5.07 7.54
C GLU A 251 14.83 4.71 8.99
N VAL A 252 14.53 3.46 9.36
CA VAL A 252 14.66 2.97 10.73
C VAL A 252 15.68 1.85 10.80
N THR A 253 16.45 1.81 11.90
CA THR A 253 17.39 0.72 12.18
C THR A 253 16.63 -0.55 12.58
N PRO A 254 17.30 -1.74 12.64
CA PRO A 254 16.71 -2.94 13.22
C PRO A 254 16.19 -2.75 14.67
N GLU A 255 16.80 -1.82 15.43
CA GLU A 255 16.45 -1.45 16.80
C GLU A 255 15.38 -0.36 16.87
N HIS A 256 14.78 0.01 15.73
CA HIS A 256 13.67 0.97 15.58
C HIS A 256 14.06 2.44 15.74
N GLU A 257 15.35 2.79 15.69
CA GLU A 257 15.80 4.19 15.71
C GLU A 257 15.60 4.83 14.33
N ILE A 258 14.96 6.00 14.26
CA ILE A 258 14.86 6.78 13.03
C ILE A 258 16.21 7.45 12.78
N VAL A 259 16.85 7.10 11.65
CA VAL A 259 18.16 7.62 11.24
C VAL A 259 18.07 8.56 10.04
N TRP A 260 16.94 8.60 9.37
CA TRP A 260 16.66 9.54 8.28
C TRP A 260 15.16 9.75 8.15
N GLU A 261 14.78 10.96 7.79
CA GLU A 261 13.40 11.39 7.66
C GLU A 261 13.24 12.39 6.52
N PHE A 262 12.14 12.28 5.79
CA PHE A 262 11.76 13.20 4.72
C PHE A 262 10.26 13.40 4.69
N VAL A 263 9.81 14.63 4.54
CA VAL A 263 8.41 14.96 4.30
C VAL A 263 8.30 15.62 2.93
N ASN A 264 7.41 15.11 2.09
CA ASN A 264 7.19 15.64 0.75
C ASN A 264 6.62 17.07 0.82
N PRO A 265 7.34 18.06 0.31
CA PRO A 265 6.88 19.45 0.35
C PRO A 265 5.88 19.79 -0.77
N TYR A 266 5.64 18.88 -1.71
CA TYR A 266 4.81 19.15 -2.89
C TYR A 266 3.38 18.69 -2.66
N PHE A 267 2.45 19.62 -2.72
CA PHE A 267 1.03 19.35 -2.54
C PHE A 267 0.27 19.40 -3.86
N LYS A 268 -0.54 18.37 -4.14
CA LYS A 268 -1.49 18.35 -5.24
C LYS A 268 -2.91 18.66 -4.71
N SER A 269 -3.65 19.47 -5.45
CA SER A 269 -5.08 19.68 -5.19
C SER A 269 -5.91 18.59 -5.86
N PHE A 270 -6.86 18.03 -5.12
CA PHE A 270 -7.80 17.00 -5.58
C PHE A 270 -9.23 17.53 -5.70
N GLY A 271 -9.39 18.84 -5.77
CA GLY A 271 -10.68 19.53 -5.84
C GLY A 271 -11.08 20.15 -4.50
N GLY A 272 -11.85 21.23 -4.56
CA GLY A 272 -12.22 22.00 -3.36
C GLY A 272 -10.98 22.50 -2.59
N ASN A 273 -11.02 22.39 -1.28
CA ASN A 273 -9.90 22.76 -0.40
C ASN A 273 -9.00 21.57 -0.03
N PHE A 274 -9.24 20.39 -0.62
CA PHE A 274 -8.46 19.22 -0.31
C PHE A 274 -7.12 19.24 -1.05
N LYS A 275 -6.04 19.27 -0.29
CA LYS A 275 -4.66 19.17 -0.79
C LYS A 275 -3.97 18.03 -0.07
N SER A 276 -3.17 17.26 -0.80
CA SER A 276 -2.38 16.18 -0.23
C SER A 276 -0.98 16.16 -0.84
N ASN A 277 -0.01 15.84 -0.01
CA ASN A 277 1.39 15.60 -0.38
C ASN A 277 1.73 14.11 -0.44
N MET A 278 0.72 13.26 -0.62
CA MET A 278 0.87 11.81 -0.62
C MET A 278 1.98 11.31 -1.54
N ILE A 279 2.62 10.22 -1.11
CA ILE A 279 3.57 9.45 -1.90
C ILE A 279 3.08 8.00 -1.93
N TYR A 280 2.84 7.47 -3.14
CA TYR A 280 2.33 6.10 -3.25
C TYR A 280 3.34 5.09 -2.72
N ARG A 281 4.61 5.21 -3.14
CA ARG A 281 5.70 4.31 -2.80
C ARG A 281 7.05 4.99 -3.04
N ALA A 282 8.04 4.67 -2.23
CA ALA A 282 9.41 5.12 -2.43
C ALA A 282 10.39 3.95 -2.35
N TYR A 283 11.48 4.05 -3.11
CA TYR A 283 12.59 3.12 -3.09
C TYR A 283 13.91 3.86 -2.94
N ARG A 284 14.80 3.27 -2.17
CA ARG A 284 16.21 3.61 -2.23
C ARG A 284 16.89 2.67 -3.23
N VAL A 285 17.47 3.26 -4.26
CA VAL A 285 18.16 2.52 -5.33
C VAL A 285 19.66 2.81 -5.29
N PRO A 286 20.53 1.85 -5.68
CA PRO A 286 21.95 2.11 -5.77
C PRO A 286 22.26 3.12 -6.89
N TYR A 287 23.35 3.86 -6.76
CA TYR A 287 23.74 4.86 -7.78
C TYR A 287 23.96 4.25 -9.16
N GLU A 288 24.42 3.02 -9.21
CA GLU A 288 24.68 2.27 -10.43
C GLU A 288 23.41 1.95 -11.23
N TRP A 289 22.22 2.09 -10.59
CA TRP A 289 20.93 1.92 -11.26
C TRP A 289 20.66 3.00 -12.31
N VAL A 290 21.31 4.16 -12.17
CA VAL A 290 21.28 5.25 -13.16
C VAL A 290 22.71 5.56 -13.60
N PRO A 291 23.29 4.71 -14.47
CA PRO A 291 24.72 4.78 -14.83
C PRO A 291 25.12 6.06 -15.58
N GLN A 292 24.14 6.85 -16.03
CA GLN A 292 24.38 8.14 -16.69
C GLN A 292 24.67 9.27 -15.70
N LEU A 293 24.37 9.08 -14.42
CA LEU A 293 24.62 10.08 -13.39
C LEU A 293 25.96 9.83 -12.71
N GLU A 294 26.72 10.91 -12.51
CA GLU A 294 27.90 10.84 -11.64
C GLU A 294 27.45 10.52 -10.21
N LYS A 295 28.18 9.63 -9.55
CA LYS A 295 27.92 9.33 -8.15
C LYS A 295 28.16 10.59 -7.33
N PRO A 296 27.15 11.12 -6.63
CA PRO A 296 27.32 12.32 -5.82
C PRO A 296 28.24 12.04 -4.63
N LEU A 297 28.89 13.09 -4.15
CA LEU A 297 29.58 13.03 -2.88
C LEU A 297 28.54 12.92 -1.76
N GLU A 298 28.60 11.82 -1.01
CA GLU A 298 27.75 11.66 0.17
C GLU A 298 28.25 12.57 1.28
N THR A 299 27.36 13.42 1.78
CA THR A 299 27.64 14.30 2.90
C THR A 299 26.66 14.00 4.03
N SER A 300 27.16 14.04 5.25
CA SER A 300 26.32 13.97 6.43
C SER A 300 25.33 15.14 6.44
N ILE A 301 24.05 14.85 6.66
CA ILE A 301 23.04 15.88 6.88
C ILE A 301 23.05 16.18 8.36
N GLU A 302 23.34 17.42 8.75
CA GLU A 302 23.21 17.81 10.15
C GLU A 302 21.71 17.85 10.53
N PRO A 303 21.34 17.34 11.70
CA PRO A 303 19.99 17.44 12.19
C PRO A 303 19.50 18.89 12.20
N LEU A 304 18.26 19.12 11.77
CA LEU A 304 17.64 20.43 11.87
C LEU A 304 17.54 20.83 13.34
N ASP A 305 17.98 22.04 13.67
CA ASP A 305 17.65 22.62 14.97
C ASP A 305 16.15 22.99 14.98
N ILE A 306 15.33 22.08 15.51
CA ILE A 306 13.89 22.25 15.58
C ILE A 306 13.46 23.45 16.44
N ALA A 307 14.34 24.00 17.27
CA ALA A 307 14.06 25.21 18.05
C ALA A 307 14.09 26.46 17.17
N THR A 308 14.89 26.45 16.11
CA THR A 308 15.05 27.60 15.20
C THR A 308 14.43 27.37 13.82
N PHE A 309 14.19 26.12 13.43
CA PHE A 309 13.57 25.79 12.17
C PHE A 309 12.15 26.36 12.04
N ARG A 310 11.84 26.91 10.87
CA ARG A 310 10.49 27.39 10.52
C ARG A 310 10.06 26.81 9.19
N VAL A 311 8.85 26.33 9.15
CA VAL A 311 8.23 25.89 7.90
C VAL A 311 8.03 27.14 7.01
N PRO A 312 8.39 27.08 5.72
CA PRO A 312 8.12 28.17 4.80
C PRO A 312 6.63 28.58 4.83
N GLY A 313 6.35 29.87 5.00
CA GLY A 313 4.98 30.39 5.12
C GLY A 313 4.37 30.34 6.54
N ALA A 314 5.04 29.80 7.53
CA ALA A 314 4.61 29.94 8.93
C ALA A 314 4.78 31.41 9.40
N SER A 315 3.84 31.87 10.25
CA SER A 315 3.87 33.26 10.73
C SER A 315 5.21 33.61 11.39
N ALA A 316 5.73 34.80 11.08
CA ALA A 316 6.90 35.34 11.75
C ALA A 316 6.60 35.52 13.23
N GLY A 317 7.34 34.88 14.08
CA GLY A 317 7.05 35.06 15.49
C GLY A 317 8.04 34.43 16.46
N ALA A 318 8.82 33.50 16.06
CA ALA A 318 9.72 32.86 16.98
C ALA A 318 10.84 32.13 16.25
N GLY A 319 11.85 32.82 15.81
CA GLY A 319 13.08 32.24 15.30
C GLY A 319 13.87 33.23 14.45
N THR A 320 15.17 33.21 14.64
CA THR A 320 16.13 34.04 13.90
C THR A 320 16.79 33.30 12.74
N GLY A 321 16.31 32.08 12.43
CA GLY A 321 16.87 31.27 11.37
C GLY A 321 16.51 31.77 9.98
N THR A 322 17.46 31.72 9.06
CA THR A 322 17.20 31.98 7.62
C THR A 322 16.54 30.74 7.06
N VAL A 323 15.26 30.86 6.68
CA VAL A 323 14.57 29.77 5.95
C VAL A 323 14.94 29.90 4.48
N THR A 324 15.59 28.89 3.93
CA THR A 324 15.77 28.78 2.48
C THR A 324 14.49 28.18 1.91
N ALA A 325 13.75 28.97 1.13
CA ALA A 325 12.58 28.45 0.40
C ALA A 325 13.08 27.41 -0.60
N VAL A 326 12.45 26.24 -0.57
CA VAL A 326 12.67 25.22 -1.61
C VAL A 326 11.96 25.71 -2.86
N ASP A 327 12.66 25.79 -4.00
CA ASP A 327 12.06 26.12 -5.28
C ASP A 327 10.89 25.18 -5.56
N GLY A 328 9.68 25.72 -5.70
CA GLY A 328 8.44 24.97 -5.95
C GLY A 328 7.26 25.39 -5.09
N ILE A 329 7.49 26.02 -3.94
CA ILE A 329 6.42 26.64 -3.15
C ILE A 329 6.71 28.14 -3.10
N ASP A 330 6.03 28.89 -3.96
CA ASP A 330 6.00 30.36 -3.85
C ASP A 330 4.83 30.76 -2.94
N PRO A 331 5.09 31.09 -1.66
CA PRO A 331 4.02 31.45 -0.73
C PRO A 331 3.32 32.75 -1.11
N THR A 332 3.88 33.52 -2.06
CA THR A 332 3.30 34.77 -2.53
C THR A 332 2.43 34.60 -3.78
N LYS A 333 2.54 33.47 -4.46
CA LYS A 333 1.58 33.11 -5.49
C LYS A 333 0.35 32.53 -4.80
N GLU A 334 -0.68 33.36 -4.67
CA GLU A 334 -2.03 32.83 -4.52
C GLU A 334 -2.20 31.78 -5.62
N ILE A 335 -2.28 30.51 -5.22
CA ILE A 335 -2.73 29.46 -6.12
C ILE A 335 -4.17 29.86 -6.41
N GLY A 336 -4.36 30.53 -7.56
CA GLY A 336 -5.63 31.08 -7.96
C GLY A 336 -6.66 29.96 -7.98
N LEU A 337 -7.46 29.91 -6.94
CA LEU A 337 -8.75 29.25 -6.94
C LEU A 337 -9.69 30.15 -7.77
N THR A 338 -9.42 30.30 -9.05
CA THR A 338 -10.43 30.80 -9.97
C THR A 338 -11.37 29.64 -10.25
N GLY A 339 -12.34 29.48 -9.39
CA GLY A 339 -13.55 28.77 -9.73
C GLY A 339 -14.24 29.54 -10.86
N THR A 340 -13.90 29.25 -12.08
CA THR A 340 -14.79 29.55 -13.19
C THR A 340 -15.89 28.51 -13.15
N ASN A 341 -17.08 28.94 -12.77
CA ASN A 341 -18.31 28.24 -13.14
C ASN A 341 -18.37 28.24 -14.67
N GLY A 342 -17.94 27.17 -15.27
CA GLY A 342 -18.11 26.88 -16.68
C GLY A 342 -18.72 25.51 -16.78
N ASP A 343 -19.98 25.50 -17.21
CA ASP A 343 -20.64 24.29 -17.71
C ASP A 343 -19.81 23.79 -18.89
N ASP A 344 -18.98 22.78 -18.69
CA ASP A 344 -18.36 22.05 -19.77
C ASP A 344 -18.53 20.56 -19.46
N ASP A 345 -19.48 19.95 -20.20
CA ASP A 345 -19.75 18.52 -20.27
C ASP A 345 -18.62 17.79 -21.00
N SER A 346 -17.37 17.99 -20.59
CA SER A 346 -16.27 17.14 -21.02
C SER A 346 -16.20 15.93 -20.10
N GLU A 347 -16.30 14.74 -20.69
CA GLU A 347 -16.10 13.45 -20.04
C GLU A 347 -14.83 13.52 -19.20
N ASP A 348 -15.04 13.54 -17.90
CA ASP A 348 -14.01 13.65 -16.89
C ASP A 348 -13.12 12.41 -17.03
N GLU A 349 -11.92 12.57 -17.54
CA GLU A 349 -10.86 11.56 -17.41
C GLU A 349 -10.60 11.39 -15.92
N ARG A 350 -11.36 10.49 -15.29
CA ARG A 350 -11.13 10.04 -13.93
C ARG A 350 -9.76 9.39 -13.92
N LEU A 351 -8.81 10.11 -13.40
CA LEU A 351 -7.55 9.52 -12.98
C LEU A 351 -7.88 8.51 -11.89
N ASP A 352 -7.95 7.25 -12.27
CA ASP A 352 -8.10 6.10 -11.36
C ASP A 352 -6.84 5.95 -10.52
N PHE A 353 -6.65 6.88 -9.59
CA PHE A 353 -5.76 6.65 -8.47
C PHE A 353 -6.55 5.90 -7.38
N CYS A 354 -5.86 5.10 -6.57
CA CYS A 354 -6.40 4.44 -5.38
C CYS A 354 -6.86 5.47 -4.32
N VAL A 355 -7.68 6.40 -4.69
CA VAL A 355 -8.28 7.38 -3.78
C VAL A 355 -9.70 6.91 -3.52
N ALA A 356 -10.01 6.62 -2.26
CA ALA A 356 -11.39 6.51 -1.85
C ALA A 356 -12.12 7.79 -2.30
N SER A 357 -13.06 7.66 -3.22
CA SER A 357 -13.87 8.78 -3.66
C SER A 357 -14.79 9.17 -2.51
N ILE A 358 -14.41 10.21 -1.77
CA ILE A 358 -15.34 10.85 -0.84
C ILE A 358 -16.37 11.55 -1.70
N ASN A 359 -17.56 11.00 -1.78
CA ASN A 359 -18.66 11.60 -2.52
C ASN A 359 -19.02 12.95 -1.89
N LYS A 360 -19.28 13.93 -2.74
CA LYS A 360 -19.73 15.27 -2.33
C LYS A 360 -21.00 15.24 -1.46
N SER A 361 -21.85 14.21 -1.63
CA SER A 361 -23.03 13.96 -0.84
C SER A 361 -22.76 13.61 0.63
N ASP A 362 -21.59 13.04 0.94
CA ASP A 362 -21.26 12.61 2.30
C ASP A 362 -20.82 13.78 3.17
N ILE A 363 -20.28 14.84 2.55
CA ILE A 363 -19.89 16.08 3.24
C ILE A 363 -21.12 16.96 3.52
N GLU A 364 -22.13 16.97 2.66
CA GLU A 364 -23.32 17.80 2.84
C GLU A 364 -24.27 17.26 3.93
N ASN A 365 -24.22 15.95 4.23
CA ASN A 365 -25.05 15.34 5.26
C ASN A 365 -24.49 15.46 6.68
N GLN A 366 -23.24 15.86 6.87
CA GLN A 366 -22.65 16.09 8.20
C GLN A 366 -22.93 17.50 8.75
N ASN A 367 -23.52 18.41 7.94
CA ASN A 367 -23.84 19.78 8.33
C ASN A 367 -25.36 20.06 8.45
N LYS A 368 -26.17 19.01 8.66
CA LYS A 368 -27.60 19.17 8.95
C LYS A 368 -27.96 18.64 10.33
#